data_2e9bbdc2f4adf10c149c0b7e978d0a90
#
_entry.id   2e9bbdc2f4adf10c149c0b7e978d0a90
#
_cell.length_a   1.000
_cell.length_b   1.000
_cell.length_c   1.000
_cell.angle_alpha   90.00
_cell.angle_beta   90.00
_cell.angle_gamma   90.00
#
_symmetry.space_group_name_H-M   'P 1'
#
loop_
_entity.id
_entity.type
_entity.pdbx_description
1 polymer ?
#
loop_
_entity_poly.entity_id
_entity_poly.type
_entity_poly.pdbx_seq_one_letter_code
_entity_poly.pdbx_strand_id
1 'polypeptide(L)'
;MANRISGSWFEFRHHSPAEGKYWNDNCSGFTSEQWREKVKEAASLGMKYLVLMNTAIVYDDDEFCYFDTDIFPFAPIECKSPIEALLAAADECGIKVFISCGFYGNWQKPLENMKSEAVRERAFKAMRELYSEYGSHPSFYGWYFPDETCIIGHFSKSFIEYVNEYSAEAQRIAPGTKTLIAPFGTKIALTDGRFVRQLKELNVDYIAYQDEVGVKKSTPKQTSRYFKRLKKAHDKAGRSEIWADIELFTFEGLVYRSALIPAPIDRIKKQIEAVAPYVSEILCYQTMGLVNAPQSGAFCGHPDSVTLYEELKKL
;
A
#
# COMPACT_ATOMS: atom_id res chain seq x y z
N MET A 1 16.76 11.95 6.67
CA MET A 1 15.79 11.34 7.61
C MET A 1 14.41 11.84 7.21
N ALA A 2 13.45 10.94 7.07
CA ALA A 2 12.06 11.30 6.79
C ALA A 2 11.49 12.06 8.00
N ASN A 3 10.79 13.16 7.77
CA ASN A 3 10.18 13.97 8.84
C ASN A 3 8.71 14.29 8.56
N ARG A 4 8.16 13.75 7.48
CA ARG A 4 6.76 13.88 7.06
C ARG A 4 6.33 12.65 6.27
N ILE A 5 5.03 12.48 6.11
CA ILE A 5 4.46 11.47 5.20
C ILE A 5 4.82 11.86 3.77
N SER A 6 5.41 10.93 3.04
CA SER A 6 5.90 11.13 1.67
C SER A 6 5.14 10.31 0.63
N GLY A 7 4.20 9.47 1.03
CA GLY A 7 3.35 8.68 0.14
C GLY A 7 2.21 7.99 0.85
N SER A 8 1.33 7.38 0.06
CA SER A 8 0.13 6.72 0.56
C SER A 8 -0.20 5.49 -0.27
N TRP A 9 -0.82 4.50 0.37
CA TRP A 9 -1.62 3.53 -0.37
C TRP A 9 -2.80 4.24 -1.00
N PHE A 10 -3.20 3.72 -2.16
CA PHE A 10 -4.31 4.20 -2.97
C PHE A 10 -5.14 3.02 -3.43
N GLU A 11 -6.45 3.10 -3.38
CA GLU A 11 -7.34 2.04 -3.81
C GLU A 11 -8.58 2.61 -4.49
N PHE A 12 -9.12 1.89 -5.48
CA PHE A 12 -10.38 2.26 -6.13
C PHE A 12 -11.59 1.82 -5.31
N ARG A 13 -11.45 0.75 -4.55
CA ARG A 13 -12.43 0.23 -3.60
C ARG A 13 -11.70 -0.52 -2.50
N HIS A 14 -12.12 -0.34 -1.26
CA HIS A 14 -11.61 -1.12 -0.15
C HIS A 14 -12.11 -2.57 -0.23
N HIS A 15 -11.22 -3.50 -0.10
CA HIS A 15 -11.50 -4.94 -0.18
C HIS A 15 -12.45 -5.44 0.93
N SER A 16 -12.45 -4.82 2.12
CA SER A 16 -13.39 -5.09 3.20
C SER A 16 -14.56 -4.11 3.15
N PRO A 17 -15.79 -4.54 2.86
CA PRO A 17 -16.95 -3.63 2.83
C PRO A 17 -17.23 -2.94 4.16
N ALA A 18 -16.97 -3.62 5.29
CA ALA A 18 -17.18 -3.05 6.62
C ALA A 18 -16.19 -1.91 6.92
N GLU A 19 -14.94 -2.06 6.51
CA GLU A 19 -13.89 -1.06 6.71
C GLU A 19 -14.04 0.11 5.75
N GLY A 20 -14.37 -0.16 4.48
CA GLY A 20 -14.64 0.83 3.44
C GLY A 20 -16.05 1.46 3.45
N LYS A 21 -16.83 1.27 4.52
CA LYS A 21 -18.23 1.73 4.66
C LYS A 21 -18.47 3.17 4.20
N TYR A 22 -17.54 4.06 4.46
CA TYR A 22 -17.73 5.49 4.19
C TYR A 22 -17.28 5.94 2.80
N TRP A 23 -16.63 5.07 2.00
CA TRP A 23 -16.14 5.50 0.68
C TRP A 23 -16.41 4.54 -0.47
N ASN A 24 -16.62 3.23 -0.23
CA ASN A 24 -16.80 2.27 -1.31
C ASN A 24 -17.93 2.64 -2.28
N ASP A 25 -19.09 3.05 -1.76
CA ASP A 25 -20.23 3.43 -2.59
C ASP A 25 -19.94 4.70 -3.41
N ASN A 26 -19.31 5.71 -2.78
CA ASN A 26 -18.93 6.94 -3.49
C ASN A 26 -17.89 6.65 -4.58
N CYS A 27 -16.86 5.88 -4.24
CA CYS A 27 -15.78 5.52 -5.16
C CYS A 27 -16.29 4.74 -6.38
N SER A 28 -17.33 3.92 -6.23
CA SER A 28 -17.91 3.17 -7.34
C SER A 28 -18.49 4.08 -8.44
N GLY A 29 -18.95 5.27 -8.08
CA GLY A 29 -19.47 6.29 -8.99
C GLY A 29 -18.45 7.31 -9.49
N PHE A 30 -17.18 7.20 -9.11
CA PHE A 30 -16.18 8.18 -9.52
C PHE A 30 -15.89 8.13 -11.02
N THR A 31 -15.86 9.32 -11.63
CA THR A 31 -15.37 9.56 -12.98
C THR A 31 -13.84 9.56 -13.02
N SER A 32 -13.26 9.56 -14.22
CA SER A 32 -11.81 9.73 -14.40
C SER A 32 -11.29 11.02 -13.78
N GLU A 33 -12.02 12.13 -13.88
CA GLU A 33 -11.62 13.42 -13.30
C GLU A 33 -11.59 13.37 -11.78
N GLN A 34 -12.53 12.67 -11.16
CA GLN A 34 -12.54 12.51 -9.70
C GLN A 34 -11.36 11.65 -9.21
N TRP A 35 -10.99 10.58 -9.93
CA TRP A 35 -9.76 9.84 -9.61
C TRP A 35 -8.51 10.71 -9.75
N ARG A 36 -8.42 11.51 -10.79
CA ARG A 36 -7.32 12.48 -10.99
C ARG A 36 -7.28 13.52 -9.86
N GLU A 37 -8.44 13.99 -9.40
CA GLU A 37 -8.53 14.92 -8.26
C GLU A 37 -7.95 14.30 -6.98
N LYS A 38 -8.24 13.03 -6.68
CA LYS A 38 -7.66 12.33 -5.52
C LYS A 38 -6.12 12.25 -5.57
N VAL A 39 -5.54 12.09 -6.74
CA VAL A 39 -4.09 12.13 -6.93
C VAL A 39 -3.55 13.55 -6.67
N LYS A 40 -4.22 14.58 -7.18
CA LYS A 40 -3.85 16.00 -6.96
C LYS A 40 -3.96 16.38 -5.49
N GLU A 41 -4.94 15.86 -4.76
CA GLU A 41 -5.03 16.03 -3.31
C GLU A 41 -3.81 15.45 -2.58
N ALA A 42 -3.39 14.23 -2.92
CA ALA A 42 -2.19 13.63 -2.37
C ALA A 42 -0.93 14.45 -2.70
N ALA A 43 -0.80 14.92 -3.95
CA ALA A 43 0.27 15.80 -4.39
C ALA A 43 0.32 17.11 -3.58
N SER A 44 -0.84 17.69 -3.28
CA SER A 44 -0.95 18.93 -2.52
C SER A 44 -0.50 18.81 -1.07
N LEU A 45 -0.48 17.59 -0.52
CA LEU A 45 0.12 17.24 0.78
C LEU A 45 1.63 16.98 0.69
N GLY A 46 2.23 17.14 -0.50
CA GLY A 46 3.66 16.91 -0.73
C GLY A 46 4.04 15.44 -0.83
N MET A 47 3.11 14.57 -1.14
CA MET A 47 3.39 13.15 -1.38
C MET A 47 4.17 12.97 -2.68
N LYS A 48 5.13 12.07 -2.65
CA LYS A 48 6.02 11.70 -3.77
C LYS A 48 5.70 10.31 -4.32
N TYR A 49 5.01 9.50 -3.54
CA TYR A 49 4.71 8.11 -3.85
C TYR A 49 3.24 7.79 -3.65
N LEU A 50 2.68 7.03 -4.58
CA LEU A 50 1.42 6.31 -4.39
C LEU A 50 1.65 4.81 -4.61
N VAL A 51 1.01 4.00 -3.80
CA VAL A 51 1.03 2.55 -3.93
C VAL A 51 -0.39 2.10 -4.22
N LEU A 52 -0.66 1.71 -5.47
CA LEU A 52 -1.95 1.11 -5.81
C LEU A 52 -2.08 -0.22 -5.05
N MET A 53 -3.06 -0.31 -4.16
CA MET A 53 -3.23 -1.45 -3.25
C MET A 53 -3.52 -2.74 -4.02
N ASN A 54 -4.38 -2.64 -5.05
CA ASN A 54 -4.80 -3.78 -5.83
C ASN A 54 -5.14 -3.40 -7.27
N THR A 55 -4.88 -4.32 -8.19
CA THR A 55 -5.31 -4.25 -9.60
C THR A 55 -6.42 -5.26 -9.88
N ALA A 56 -6.67 -6.18 -8.95
CA ALA A 56 -7.76 -7.12 -8.92
C ALA A 56 -8.22 -7.34 -7.47
N ILE A 57 -9.46 -7.76 -7.30
CA ILE A 57 -10.01 -8.21 -6.01
C ILE A 57 -10.60 -9.60 -6.18
N VAL A 58 -10.25 -10.49 -5.26
CA VAL A 58 -10.95 -11.75 -5.02
C VAL A 58 -11.34 -11.78 -3.54
N TYR A 59 -12.63 -11.66 -3.29
CA TYR A 59 -13.20 -11.61 -1.95
C TYR A 59 -14.61 -12.19 -1.94
N ASP A 60 -14.85 -13.23 -1.16
CA ASP A 60 -16.10 -14.01 -1.18
C ASP A 60 -16.45 -14.43 -2.61
N ASP A 61 -17.58 -13.95 -3.15
CA ASP A 61 -18.03 -14.21 -4.52
C ASP A 61 -17.63 -13.09 -5.51
N ASP A 62 -16.95 -12.04 -5.06
CA ASP A 62 -16.46 -10.94 -5.89
C ASP A 62 -15.10 -11.29 -6.52
N GLU A 63 -15.05 -11.34 -7.86
CA GLU A 63 -13.82 -11.48 -8.65
C GLU A 63 -13.84 -10.45 -9.78
N PHE A 64 -12.95 -9.44 -9.73
CA PHE A 64 -12.86 -8.43 -10.78
C PHE A 64 -11.47 -7.76 -10.87
N CYS A 65 -11.20 -7.15 -12.04
CA CYS A 65 -10.01 -6.37 -12.32
C CYS A 65 -10.36 -4.90 -12.58
N TYR A 66 -9.39 -4.00 -12.38
CA TYR A 66 -9.51 -2.56 -12.68
C TYR A 66 -8.90 -2.16 -14.03
N PHE A 67 -8.60 -3.12 -14.89
CA PHE A 67 -8.08 -2.95 -16.26
C PHE A 67 -8.71 -4.01 -17.17
N ASP A 68 -8.61 -3.80 -18.48
CA ASP A 68 -9.15 -4.73 -19.45
C ASP A 68 -8.30 -6.00 -19.55
N THR A 69 -8.88 -7.14 -19.27
CA THR A 69 -8.22 -8.46 -19.23
C THR A 69 -9.26 -9.57 -19.28
N ASP A 70 -8.85 -10.76 -19.66
CA ASP A 70 -9.68 -11.98 -19.58
C ASP A 70 -9.44 -12.78 -18.27
N ILE A 71 -8.68 -12.24 -17.32
CA ILE A 71 -8.42 -12.90 -16.02
C ILE A 71 -9.69 -12.93 -15.17
N PHE A 72 -10.31 -11.76 -14.98
CA PHE A 72 -11.59 -11.57 -14.28
C PHE A 72 -12.40 -10.48 -14.98
N PRO A 73 -13.72 -10.40 -14.75
CA PRO A 73 -14.55 -9.31 -15.26
C PRO A 73 -14.02 -7.93 -14.80
N PHE A 74 -14.35 -6.89 -15.56
CA PHE A 74 -14.05 -5.52 -15.14
C PHE A 74 -14.86 -5.14 -13.89
N ALA A 75 -14.24 -4.41 -12.99
CA ALA A 75 -14.83 -3.97 -11.72
C ALA A 75 -16.14 -3.18 -11.93
N PRO A 76 -17.14 -3.35 -11.04
CA PRO A 76 -18.43 -2.64 -11.13
C PRO A 76 -18.29 -1.18 -10.66
N ILE A 77 -17.49 -0.39 -11.38
CA ILE A 77 -17.28 1.04 -11.17
C ILE A 77 -17.58 1.83 -12.44
N GLU A 78 -17.89 3.13 -12.28
CA GLU A 78 -18.26 4.01 -13.39
C GLU A 78 -17.07 4.27 -14.32
N CYS A 79 -15.92 4.63 -13.77
CA CYS A 79 -14.70 4.90 -14.53
C CYS A 79 -14.16 3.63 -15.21
N LYS A 80 -14.04 3.64 -16.53
CA LYS A 80 -13.58 2.48 -17.32
C LYS A 80 -12.06 2.39 -17.46
N SER A 81 -11.32 3.41 -17.05
CA SER A 81 -9.86 3.44 -17.12
C SER A 81 -9.28 4.08 -15.85
N PRO A 82 -9.53 3.47 -14.65
CA PRO A 82 -9.13 4.10 -13.39
C PRO A 82 -7.61 4.12 -13.20
N ILE A 83 -6.88 3.12 -13.69
CA ILE A 83 -5.40 3.08 -13.64
C ILE A 83 -4.81 4.16 -14.52
N GLU A 84 -5.35 4.37 -15.73
CA GLU A 84 -4.96 5.47 -16.60
C GLU A 84 -5.18 6.83 -15.93
N ALA A 85 -6.35 7.03 -15.31
CA ALA A 85 -6.66 8.26 -14.60
C ALA A 85 -5.68 8.54 -13.44
N LEU A 86 -5.30 7.49 -12.70
CA LEU A 86 -4.30 7.55 -11.63
C LEU A 86 -2.93 7.96 -12.18
N LEU A 87 -2.43 7.24 -13.21
CA LEU A 87 -1.10 7.43 -13.75
C LEU A 87 -0.94 8.77 -14.48
N ALA A 88 -1.92 9.14 -15.31
CA ALA A 88 -1.90 10.43 -16.00
C ALA A 88 -1.87 11.61 -15.01
N ALA A 89 -2.63 11.55 -13.91
CA ALA A 89 -2.56 12.57 -12.88
C ALA A 89 -1.24 12.54 -12.09
N ALA A 90 -0.69 11.34 -11.86
CA ALA A 90 0.60 11.19 -11.21
C ALA A 90 1.75 11.74 -12.09
N ASP A 91 1.69 11.57 -13.41
CA ASP A 91 2.62 12.18 -14.36
C ASP A 91 2.60 13.71 -14.25
N GLU A 92 1.40 14.32 -14.26
CA GLU A 92 1.22 15.77 -14.11
C GLU A 92 1.76 16.30 -12.79
N CYS A 93 1.66 15.51 -11.72
CA CYS A 93 2.08 15.89 -10.37
C CYS A 93 3.52 15.50 -10.03
N GLY A 94 4.21 14.73 -10.88
CA GLY A 94 5.54 14.20 -10.60
C GLY A 94 5.57 13.14 -9.48
N ILE A 95 4.45 12.43 -9.26
CA ILE A 95 4.34 11.36 -8.28
C ILE A 95 4.80 10.03 -8.88
N LYS A 96 5.51 9.24 -8.10
CA LYS A 96 5.92 7.87 -8.45
C LYS A 96 4.88 6.87 -7.97
N VAL A 97 4.46 5.96 -8.85
CA VAL A 97 3.42 4.98 -8.56
C VAL A 97 4.00 3.56 -8.56
N PHE A 98 3.72 2.82 -7.49
CA PHE A 98 3.88 1.38 -7.48
C PHE A 98 2.55 0.72 -7.85
N ILE A 99 2.57 -0.09 -8.90
CA ILE A 99 1.40 -0.86 -9.35
C ILE A 99 1.37 -2.19 -8.62
N SER A 100 0.21 -2.57 -8.09
CA SER A 100 0.03 -3.85 -7.40
C SER A 100 0.11 -5.04 -8.36
N CYS A 101 0.69 -6.13 -7.86
CA CYS A 101 0.65 -7.46 -8.49
C CYS A 101 -0.51 -8.34 -7.94
N GLY A 102 -1.58 -7.77 -7.47
CA GLY A 102 -2.72 -8.52 -6.89
C GLY A 102 -3.97 -7.66 -6.66
N PHE A 103 -5.04 -8.27 -6.08
CA PHE A 103 -5.13 -9.64 -5.55
C PHE A 103 -5.75 -10.58 -6.60
N TYR A 104 -4.99 -11.54 -7.09
CA TYR A 104 -5.45 -12.58 -8.04
C TYR A 104 -5.82 -13.90 -7.36
N GLY A 105 -5.78 -13.95 -6.05
CA GLY A 105 -6.31 -14.95 -5.15
C GLY A 105 -7.03 -14.27 -3.98
N ASN A 106 -7.76 -15.03 -3.18
CA ASN A 106 -8.53 -14.48 -2.06
C ASN A 106 -7.60 -13.73 -1.09
N TRP A 107 -7.81 -12.41 -0.94
CA TRP A 107 -6.95 -11.55 -0.12
C TRP A 107 -6.90 -11.96 1.36
N GLN A 108 -7.92 -12.67 1.86
CA GLN A 108 -7.94 -13.20 3.23
C GLN A 108 -7.01 -14.40 3.43
N LYS A 109 -6.48 -14.96 2.32
CA LYS A 109 -5.68 -16.20 2.31
C LYS A 109 -4.27 -16.00 1.74
N PRO A 110 -3.51 -15.01 2.16
CA PRO A 110 -2.21 -14.68 1.54
C PRO A 110 -1.23 -15.87 1.55
N LEU A 111 -1.23 -16.70 2.61
CA LEU A 111 -0.35 -17.88 2.68
C LEU A 111 -0.72 -18.99 1.69
N GLU A 112 -2.00 -19.08 1.31
CA GLU A 112 -2.45 -20.00 0.25
C GLU A 112 -2.09 -19.41 -1.12
N ASN A 113 -2.33 -18.12 -1.33
CA ASN A 113 -2.00 -17.41 -2.56
C ASN A 113 -0.52 -17.54 -2.94
N MET A 114 0.39 -17.30 -1.99
CA MET A 114 1.84 -17.40 -2.21
C MET A 114 2.31 -18.78 -2.70
N LYS A 115 1.52 -19.83 -2.46
CA LYS A 115 1.82 -21.21 -2.86
C LYS A 115 1.05 -21.68 -4.07
N SER A 116 0.07 -20.91 -4.52
CA SER A 116 -0.82 -21.27 -5.61
C SER A 116 -0.19 -20.94 -6.96
N GLU A 117 0.08 -21.96 -7.77
CA GLU A 117 0.56 -21.77 -9.14
C GLU A 117 -0.47 -20.99 -9.98
N ALA A 118 -1.76 -21.29 -9.84
CA ALA A 118 -2.80 -20.59 -10.58
C ALA A 118 -2.90 -19.11 -10.23
N VAL A 119 -2.70 -18.73 -8.95
CA VAL A 119 -2.64 -17.32 -8.54
C VAL A 119 -1.42 -16.63 -9.14
N ARG A 120 -0.26 -17.28 -9.08
CA ARG A 120 0.99 -16.78 -9.66
C ARG A 120 0.89 -16.57 -11.17
N GLU A 121 0.32 -17.54 -11.90
CA GLU A 121 0.14 -17.42 -13.35
C GLU A 121 -0.75 -16.24 -13.73
N ARG A 122 -1.88 -16.04 -13.02
CA ARG A 122 -2.75 -14.89 -13.19
C ARG A 122 -2.02 -13.58 -12.91
N ALA A 123 -1.30 -13.50 -11.78
CA ALA A 123 -0.53 -12.31 -11.42
C ALA A 123 0.54 -11.98 -12.47
N PHE A 124 1.29 -12.97 -12.96
CA PHE A 124 2.32 -12.76 -13.97
C PHE A 124 1.73 -12.37 -15.34
N LYS A 125 0.56 -12.93 -15.70
CA LYS A 125 -0.18 -12.48 -16.87
C LYS A 125 -0.57 -11.01 -16.74
N ALA A 126 -1.19 -10.65 -15.61
CA ALA A 126 -1.60 -9.28 -15.32
C ALA A 126 -0.42 -8.30 -15.34
N MET A 127 0.72 -8.66 -14.74
CA MET A 127 1.93 -7.82 -14.77
C MET A 127 2.38 -7.51 -16.21
N ARG A 128 2.34 -8.50 -17.11
CA ARG A 128 2.69 -8.29 -18.52
C ARG A 128 1.70 -7.36 -19.22
N GLU A 129 0.42 -7.55 -19.00
CA GLU A 129 -0.65 -6.74 -19.59
C GLU A 129 -0.58 -5.30 -19.08
N LEU A 130 -0.49 -5.11 -17.75
CA LEU A 130 -0.38 -3.80 -17.12
C LEU A 130 0.87 -3.03 -17.58
N TYR A 131 2.02 -3.69 -17.72
CA TYR A 131 3.21 -3.03 -18.22
C TYR A 131 3.13 -2.71 -19.71
N SER A 132 2.52 -3.59 -20.50
CA SER A 132 2.30 -3.33 -21.94
C SER A 132 1.41 -2.11 -22.14
N GLU A 133 0.40 -1.91 -21.29
CA GLU A 133 -0.55 -0.81 -21.41
C GLU A 133 -0.04 0.48 -20.77
N TYR A 134 0.49 0.39 -19.54
CA TYR A 134 0.81 1.55 -18.71
C TYR A 134 2.31 1.81 -18.51
N GLY A 135 3.18 0.94 -18.96
CA GLY A 135 4.64 1.04 -18.71
C GLY A 135 5.32 2.27 -19.35
N SER A 136 4.63 2.97 -20.25
CA SER A 136 5.12 4.23 -20.87
C SER A 136 4.92 5.46 -19.99
N HIS A 137 4.13 5.40 -18.92
CA HIS A 137 3.93 6.51 -18.00
C HIS A 137 5.21 6.80 -17.21
N PRO A 138 5.70 8.04 -17.18
CA PRO A 138 6.84 8.44 -16.34
C PRO A 138 6.62 8.16 -14.84
N SER A 139 5.36 8.16 -14.40
CA SER A 139 4.96 7.84 -13.03
C SER A 139 5.00 6.35 -12.71
N PHE A 140 5.03 5.44 -13.70
CA PHE A 140 5.16 4.00 -13.45
C PHE A 140 6.55 3.71 -12.86
N TYR A 141 6.62 3.65 -11.53
CA TYR A 141 7.88 3.54 -10.83
C TYR A 141 8.29 2.10 -10.52
N GLY A 142 7.30 1.26 -10.23
CA GLY A 142 7.60 -0.12 -9.85
C GLY A 142 6.37 -0.94 -9.46
N TRP A 143 6.64 -2.02 -8.75
CA TRP A 143 5.66 -3.05 -8.41
C TRP A 143 5.49 -3.18 -6.90
N TYR A 144 4.26 -3.32 -6.46
CA TYR A 144 3.92 -3.67 -5.09
C TYR A 144 3.43 -5.13 -5.02
N PHE A 145 4.00 -5.93 -4.12
CA PHE A 145 3.61 -7.32 -3.89
C PHE A 145 2.66 -7.37 -2.69
N PRO A 146 1.34 -7.51 -2.92
CA PRO A 146 0.32 -7.23 -1.89
C PRO A 146 0.00 -8.38 -0.96
N ASP A 147 0.44 -9.62 -1.24
CA ASP A 147 0.25 -10.74 -0.32
C ASP A 147 1.13 -10.55 0.91
N GLU A 148 0.59 -9.83 1.88
CA GLU A 148 1.29 -9.45 3.10
C GLU A 148 1.42 -10.63 4.08
N THR A 149 2.46 -10.60 4.91
CA THR A 149 2.67 -11.62 5.93
C THR A 149 2.98 -11.03 7.29
N CYS A 150 2.52 -11.72 8.33
CA CYS A 150 2.97 -11.49 9.70
C CYS A 150 4.37 -12.07 9.89
N ILE A 151 5.31 -11.26 10.35
CA ILE A 151 6.67 -11.71 10.72
C ILE A 151 6.61 -12.41 12.07
N ILE A 152 6.23 -13.70 12.07
CA ILE A 152 6.20 -14.51 13.30
C ILE A 152 7.63 -14.96 13.63
N GLY A 153 8.33 -14.13 14.38
CA GLY A 153 9.77 -14.28 14.63
C GLY A 153 10.60 -13.93 13.40
N HIS A 154 10.42 -14.66 12.31
CA HIS A 154 11.14 -14.52 11.05
C HIS A 154 10.19 -14.58 9.86
N PHE A 155 10.63 -14.16 8.69
CA PHE A 155 9.88 -14.39 7.45
C PHE A 155 9.71 -15.88 7.19
N SER A 156 8.54 -16.28 6.72
CA SER A 156 8.33 -17.67 6.27
C SER A 156 9.11 -17.93 4.97
N LYS A 157 9.47 -19.20 4.75
CA LYS A 157 10.15 -19.59 3.51
C LYS A 157 9.29 -19.28 2.28
N SER A 158 7.99 -19.57 2.35
CA SER A 158 7.05 -19.29 1.26
C SER A 158 6.94 -17.79 0.92
N PHE A 159 7.06 -16.91 1.92
CA PHE A 159 7.07 -15.47 1.66
C PHE A 159 8.35 -15.03 0.93
N ILE A 160 9.51 -15.54 1.32
CA ILE A 160 10.78 -15.22 0.64
C ILE A 160 10.75 -15.72 -0.80
N GLU A 161 10.26 -16.95 -1.03
CA GLU A 161 10.08 -17.52 -2.35
C GLU A 161 9.13 -16.67 -3.22
N TYR A 162 7.96 -16.33 -2.69
CA TYR A 162 6.99 -15.46 -3.35
C TYR A 162 7.62 -14.12 -3.76
N VAL A 163 8.25 -13.40 -2.83
CA VAL A 163 8.88 -12.10 -3.14
C VAL A 163 9.94 -12.23 -4.22
N ASN A 164 10.76 -13.28 -4.15
CA ASN A 164 11.85 -13.47 -5.10
C ASN A 164 11.37 -13.86 -6.50
N GLU A 165 10.33 -14.69 -6.61
CA GLU A 165 9.70 -15.08 -7.88
C GLU A 165 9.04 -13.87 -8.55
N TYR A 166 8.25 -13.09 -7.80
CA TYR A 166 7.60 -11.88 -8.33
C TYR A 166 8.61 -10.80 -8.69
N SER A 167 9.67 -10.66 -7.92
CA SER A 167 10.74 -9.72 -8.26
C SER A 167 11.51 -10.12 -9.52
N ALA A 168 11.75 -11.41 -9.72
CA ALA A 168 12.38 -11.91 -10.94
C ALA A 168 11.50 -11.65 -12.17
N GLU A 169 10.18 -11.88 -12.07
CA GLU A 169 9.25 -11.58 -13.15
C GLU A 169 9.15 -10.08 -13.40
N ALA A 170 9.10 -9.24 -12.36
CA ALA A 170 9.11 -7.78 -12.48
C ALA A 170 10.33 -7.28 -13.26
N GLN A 171 11.53 -7.78 -12.95
CA GLN A 171 12.74 -7.42 -13.68
C GLN A 171 12.79 -7.97 -15.11
N ARG A 172 12.15 -9.12 -15.36
CA ARG A 172 12.05 -9.69 -16.73
C ARG A 172 11.13 -8.87 -17.62
N ILE A 173 10.00 -8.37 -17.07
CA ILE A 173 9.00 -7.58 -17.80
C ILE A 173 9.49 -6.14 -17.98
N ALA A 174 9.97 -5.53 -16.90
CA ALA A 174 10.26 -4.12 -16.78
C ALA A 174 11.62 -3.89 -16.08
N PRO A 175 12.75 -4.12 -16.78
CA PRO A 175 14.08 -3.94 -16.20
C PRO A 175 14.27 -2.53 -15.64
N GLY A 176 14.76 -2.44 -14.41
CA GLY A 176 15.03 -1.18 -13.72
C GLY A 176 13.87 -0.61 -12.91
N THR A 177 12.67 -1.15 -13.02
CA THR A 177 11.55 -0.82 -12.10
C THR A 177 11.86 -1.27 -10.68
N LYS A 178 11.24 -0.61 -9.70
CA LYS A 178 11.43 -0.86 -8.29
C LYS A 178 10.41 -1.85 -7.72
N THR A 179 10.73 -2.46 -6.59
CA THR A 179 9.87 -3.43 -5.93
C THR A 179 9.64 -3.06 -4.47
N LEU A 180 8.41 -3.24 -3.99
CA LEU A 180 7.95 -2.86 -2.65
C LEU A 180 7.15 -4.00 -2.02
N ILE A 181 7.37 -4.24 -0.72
CA ILE A 181 6.55 -5.08 0.16
C ILE A 181 6.20 -4.33 1.45
N ALA A 182 5.09 -4.73 2.10
CA ALA A 182 4.61 -4.08 3.33
C ALA A 182 4.27 -5.10 4.45
N PRO A 183 5.25 -5.81 5.01
CA PRO A 183 5.01 -6.82 6.03
C PRO A 183 4.62 -6.19 7.37
N PHE A 184 3.79 -6.92 8.14
CA PHE A 184 3.39 -6.57 9.50
C PHE A 184 3.96 -7.54 10.56
N GLY A 185 3.63 -7.35 11.84
CA GLY A 185 4.17 -8.18 12.93
C GLY A 185 5.49 -7.67 13.49
N THR A 186 5.77 -6.37 13.36
CA THR A 186 7.00 -5.72 13.82
C THR A 186 7.27 -5.92 15.31
N LYS A 187 6.21 -6.05 16.12
CA LYS A 187 6.27 -6.32 17.57
C LYS A 187 6.96 -7.65 17.90
N ILE A 188 6.67 -8.69 17.12
CA ILE A 188 7.13 -10.07 17.40
C ILE A 188 8.29 -10.52 16.50
N ALA A 189 8.73 -9.68 15.59
CA ALA A 189 9.89 -9.94 14.74
C ALA A 189 11.18 -10.08 15.58
N LEU A 190 11.93 -11.15 15.34
CA LEU A 190 13.26 -11.40 15.94
C LEU A 190 14.34 -10.90 14.98
N THR A 191 14.91 -9.73 15.27
CA THR A 191 15.91 -9.09 14.41
C THR A 191 17.35 -9.60 14.68
N ASP A 192 17.49 -10.92 14.72
CA ASP A 192 18.75 -11.64 14.96
C ASP A 192 19.54 -11.92 13.67
N GLY A 193 20.58 -12.76 13.77
CA GLY A 193 21.40 -13.13 12.61
C GLY A 193 20.65 -13.90 11.52
N ARG A 194 19.59 -14.62 11.86
CA ARG A 194 18.72 -15.28 10.87
C ARG A 194 17.91 -14.27 10.09
N PHE A 195 17.33 -13.30 10.76
CA PHE A 195 16.58 -12.21 10.12
C PHE A 195 17.47 -11.41 9.17
N VAL A 196 18.71 -11.10 9.58
CA VAL A 196 19.69 -10.43 8.71
C VAL A 196 20.00 -11.25 7.46
N ARG A 197 20.13 -12.58 7.56
CA ARG A 197 20.30 -13.44 6.37
C ARG A 197 19.08 -13.39 5.47
N GLN A 198 17.87 -13.46 6.03
CA GLN A 198 16.62 -13.37 5.26
C GLN A 198 16.49 -12.03 4.52
N LEU A 199 16.88 -10.92 5.15
CA LEU A 199 16.93 -9.61 4.47
C LEU A 199 17.91 -9.61 3.29
N LYS A 200 19.00 -10.35 3.36
CA LYS A 200 19.95 -10.51 2.24
C LYS A 200 19.39 -11.40 1.12
N GLU A 201 18.55 -12.38 1.47
CA GLU A 201 17.90 -13.30 0.54
C GLU A 201 16.73 -12.65 -0.21
N LEU A 202 16.03 -11.70 0.43
CA LEU A 202 14.89 -11.00 -0.16
C LEU A 202 15.34 -10.10 -1.32
N ASN A 203 14.87 -10.43 -2.52
CA ASN A 203 15.15 -9.64 -3.73
C ASN A 203 14.12 -8.52 -3.92
N VAL A 204 14.13 -7.54 -3.04
CA VAL A 204 13.20 -6.39 -3.05
C VAL A 204 13.96 -5.10 -2.76
N ASP A 205 13.54 -3.98 -3.39
CA ASP A 205 14.20 -2.68 -3.17
C ASP A 205 13.76 -2.03 -1.85
N TYR A 206 12.47 -2.04 -1.55
CA TYR A 206 11.89 -1.32 -0.41
C TYR A 206 11.03 -2.24 0.46
N ILE A 207 11.18 -2.09 1.77
CA ILE A 207 10.35 -2.78 2.76
C ILE A 207 9.69 -1.72 3.65
N ALA A 208 8.39 -1.48 3.45
CA ALA A 208 7.57 -0.56 4.23
C ALA A 208 6.90 -1.34 5.37
N TYR A 209 7.54 -1.37 6.53
CA TYR A 209 6.97 -2.06 7.69
C TYR A 209 5.77 -1.31 8.25
N GLN A 210 4.68 -2.05 8.52
CA GLN A 210 3.49 -1.50 9.15
C GLN A 210 3.74 -1.19 10.62
N ASP A 211 3.25 -0.03 11.09
CA ASP A 211 3.40 0.38 12.48
C ASP A 211 2.35 -0.23 13.43
N GLU A 212 1.26 -0.75 12.88
CA GLU A 212 0.17 -1.46 13.55
C GLU A 212 -0.46 -0.68 14.72
N VAL A 213 -0.47 0.66 14.66
CA VAL A 213 -1.02 1.53 15.71
C VAL A 213 -2.54 1.69 15.55
N GLY A 214 -3.05 1.85 14.34
CA GLY A 214 -4.48 1.95 14.03
C GLY A 214 -5.24 0.67 14.38
N VAL A 215 -4.65 -0.48 14.07
CA VAL A 215 -5.18 -1.81 14.46
C VAL A 215 -4.92 -2.16 15.94
N LYS A 216 -4.42 -1.23 16.74
CA LYS A 216 -4.23 -1.34 18.21
C LYS A 216 -3.28 -2.48 18.64
N LYS A 217 -2.41 -2.98 17.77
CA LYS A 217 -1.40 -3.99 18.12
C LYS A 217 -0.13 -3.39 18.70
N SER A 218 0.11 -2.10 18.45
CA SER A 218 1.24 -1.33 18.98
C SER A 218 0.82 0.07 19.44
N THR A 219 1.78 0.80 20.02
CA THR A 219 1.68 2.22 20.32
C THR A 219 2.88 2.95 19.71
N PRO A 220 2.84 4.26 19.41
CA PRO A 220 3.97 4.99 18.84
C PRO A 220 5.28 4.78 19.62
N LYS A 221 5.21 4.77 20.97
CA LYS A 221 6.37 4.50 21.83
C LYS A 221 6.97 3.10 21.63
N GLN A 222 6.12 2.10 21.40
CA GLN A 222 6.55 0.73 21.14
C GLN A 222 7.12 0.61 19.72
N THR A 223 6.45 1.21 18.74
CA THR A 223 6.84 1.25 17.33
C THR A 223 8.27 1.80 17.17
N SER A 224 8.62 2.89 17.86
CA SER A 224 9.99 3.44 17.84
C SER A 224 11.04 2.39 18.19
N ARG A 225 10.78 1.53 19.21
CA ARG A 225 11.72 0.45 19.58
C ARG A 225 11.80 -0.65 18.51
N TYR A 226 10.68 -0.95 17.85
CA TYR A 226 10.65 -1.96 16.80
C TYR A 226 11.41 -1.49 15.56
N PHE A 227 11.15 -0.28 15.09
CA PHE A 227 11.86 0.31 13.95
C PHE A 227 13.37 0.50 14.23
N LYS A 228 13.76 0.85 15.44
CA LYS A 228 15.17 0.88 15.83
C LYS A 228 15.87 -0.48 15.66
N ARG A 229 15.18 -1.59 15.99
CA ARG A 229 15.75 -2.94 15.83
C ARG A 229 15.80 -3.35 14.36
N LEU A 230 14.73 -3.06 13.60
CA LEU A 230 14.67 -3.31 12.16
C LEU A 230 15.78 -2.55 11.43
N LYS A 231 15.96 -1.24 11.72
CA LYS A 231 17.04 -0.43 11.13
C LYS A 231 18.42 -1.06 11.34
N LYS A 232 18.71 -1.52 12.55
CA LYS A 232 19.98 -2.21 12.84
C LYS A 232 20.17 -3.50 12.04
N ALA A 233 19.10 -4.24 11.78
CA ALA A 233 19.16 -5.44 10.95
C ALA A 233 19.36 -5.09 9.48
N HIS A 234 18.68 -4.06 8.97
CA HIS A 234 18.85 -3.54 7.61
C HIS A 234 20.28 -3.01 7.38
N ASP A 235 20.85 -2.27 8.33
CA ASP A 235 22.23 -1.78 8.24
C ASP A 235 23.25 -2.93 8.10
N LYS A 236 23.00 -4.05 8.79
CA LYS A 236 23.85 -5.26 8.67
C LYS A 236 23.59 -6.03 7.38
N ALA A 237 22.37 -5.98 6.86
CA ALA A 237 22.04 -6.66 5.63
C ALA A 237 22.58 -5.92 4.40
N GLY A 238 22.48 -4.58 4.39
CA GLY A 238 23.00 -3.71 3.33
C GLY A 238 22.31 -3.94 1.98
N ARG A 239 20.99 -4.28 1.97
CA ARG A 239 20.28 -4.63 0.73
C ARG A 239 19.09 -3.72 0.45
N SER A 240 17.97 -3.97 1.10
CA SER A 240 16.73 -3.21 0.89
C SER A 240 16.71 -1.95 1.74
N GLU A 241 16.09 -0.89 1.23
CA GLU A 241 15.81 0.29 2.05
C GLU A 241 14.64 0.01 2.99
N ILE A 242 14.73 0.54 4.20
CA ILE A 242 13.66 0.46 5.18
C ILE A 242 12.78 1.71 5.07
N TRP A 243 11.48 1.48 4.82
CA TRP A 243 10.42 2.47 4.85
C TRP A 243 9.47 2.16 6.01
N ALA A 244 8.58 3.09 6.34
CA ALA A 244 7.48 2.86 7.26
C ALA A 244 6.15 2.98 6.52
N ASP A 245 5.18 2.19 6.98
CA ASP A 245 3.77 2.36 6.70
C ASP A 245 3.06 2.67 8.02
N ILE A 246 2.55 3.90 8.16
CA ILE A 246 1.82 4.33 9.35
C ILE A 246 0.33 4.37 9.08
N GLU A 247 -0.46 3.87 10.02
CA GLU A 247 -1.91 3.79 9.87
C GLU A 247 -2.59 5.12 10.26
N LEU A 248 -3.24 5.80 9.28
CA LEU A 248 -3.97 7.06 9.49
C LEU A 248 -5.37 6.88 10.04
N PHE A 249 -5.82 5.65 10.22
CA PHE A 249 -7.17 5.31 10.64
C PHE A 249 -7.26 4.91 12.11
N THR A 250 -8.45 5.01 12.63
CA THR A 250 -8.93 4.22 13.77
C THR A 250 -10.23 3.52 13.36
N PHE A 251 -10.65 2.52 14.13
CA PHE A 251 -11.94 1.87 13.91
C PHE A 251 -13.06 2.62 14.63
N GLU A 252 -14.18 2.84 13.95
CA GLU A 252 -15.40 3.41 14.53
C GLU A 252 -15.93 2.54 15.69
N GLY A 253 -15.73 1.24 15.61
CA GLY A 253 -16.16 0.25 16.60
C GLY A 253 -15.14 -0.86 16.83
N LEU A 254 -15.55 -2.11 16.58
CA LEU A 254 -14.68 -3.27 16.75
C LEU A 254 -13.62 -3.32 15.63
N VAL A 255 -12.38 -3.59 16.03
CA VAL A 255 -11.23 -3.77 15.13
C VAL A 255 -11.54 -4.86 14.10
N TYR A 256 -11.25 -4.60 12.82
CA TYR A 256 -11.54 -5.45 11.65
C TYR A 256 -13.03 -5.75 11.38
N ARG A 257 -13.97 -5.10 12.09
CA ARG A 257 -15.42 -5.34 11.94
C ARG A 257 -16.24 -4.06 11.88
N SER A 258 -15.61 -2.92 11.72
CA SER A 258 -16.26 -1.63 11.62
C SER A 258 -15.48 -0.70 10.70
N ALA A 259 -16.12 0.42 10.33
CA ALA A 259 -15.54 1.40 9.43
C ALA A 259 -14.20 1.94 9.93
N LEU A 260 -13.31 2.20 8.99
CA LEU A 260 -12.13 3.02 9.23
C LEU A 260 -12.56 4.49 9.20
N ILE A 261 -12.12 5.24 10.19
CA ILE A 261 -12.33 6.69 10.30
C ILE A 261 -10.99 7.38 10.59
N PRO A 262 -10.86 8.68 10.28
CA PRO A 262 -9.64 9.42 10.51
C PRO A 262 -9.13 9.35 11.94
N ALA A 263 -7.84 9.11 12.10
CA ALA A 263 -7.20 9.13 13.40
C ALA A 263 -6.93 10.57 13.88
N PRO A 264 -6.89 10.83 15.21
CA PRO A 264 -6.48 12.12 15.73
C PRO A 264 -5.06 12.50 15.28
N ILE A 265 -4.87 13.73 14.84
CA ILE A 265 -3.58 14.24 14.34
C ILE A 265 -2.44 14.09 15.35
N ASP A 266 -2.69 14.25 16.63
CA ASP A 266 -1.68 14.09 17.68
C ASP A 266 -1.15 12.65 17.79
N ARG A 267 -1.99 11.66 17.42
CA ARG A 267 -1.52 10.27 17.30
C ARG A 267 -0.61 10.13 16.09
N ILE A 268 -1.02 10.69 14.95
CA ILE A 268 -0.26 10.62 13.69
C ILE A 268 1.11 11.30 13.83
N LYS A 269 1.18 12.47 14.46
CA LYS A 269 2.45 13.15 14.77
C LYS A 269 3.39 12.25 15.56
N LYS A 270 2.89 11.58 16.60
CA LYS A 270 3.67 10.64 17.41
C LYS A 270 4.10 9.39 16.62
N GLN A 271 3.30 8.93 15.64
CA GLN A 271 3.69 7.83 14.75
C GLN A 271 4.84 8.28 13.83
N ILE A 272 4.74 9.46 13.21
CA ILE A 272 5.81 10.04 12.39
C ILE A 272 7.11 10.16 13.21
N GLU A 273 7.06 10.80 14.38
CA GLU A 273 8.20 10.96 15.28
C GLU A 273 8.82 9.61 15.69
N ALA A 274 8.00 8.58 15.87
CA ALA A 274 8.43 7.27 16.29
C ALA A 274 9.26 6.52 15.22
N VAL A 275 8.93 6.71 13.94
CA VAL A 275 9.58 5.97 12.84
C VAL A 275 10.63 6.79 12.10
N ALA A 276 10.47 8.11 12.02
CA ALA A 276 11.31 9.03 11.25
C ALA A 276 12.84 8.85 11.44
N PRO A 277 13.37 8.58 12.63
CA PRO A 277 14.82 8.39 12.83
C PRO A 277 15.38 7.12 12.18
N TYR A 278 14.53 6.20 11.73
CA TYR A 278 14.94 4.84 11.35
C TYR A 278 14.65 4.47 9.90
N VAL A 279 13.93 5.33 9.16
CA VAL A 279 13.48 5.05 7.80
C VAL A 279 13.88 6.14 6.82
N SER A 280 13.95 5.82 5.54
CA SER A 280 14.20 6.80 4.48
C SER A 280 12.93 7.50 4.01
N GLU A 281 11.79 6.82 4.00
CA GLU A 281 10.49 7.39 3.64
C GLU A 281 9.41 6.87 4.59
N ILE A 282 8.33 7.66 4.74
CA ILE A 282 7.15 7.30 5.52
C ILE A 282 5.96 7.31 4.57
N LEU A 283 5.39 6.15 4.32
CA LEU A 283 4.10 5.98 3.67
C LEU A 283 3.00 5.92 4.72
N CYS A 284 1.75 6.06 4.27
CA CYS A 284 0.59 5.90 5.15
C CYS A 284 -0.50 5.01 4.54
N TYR A 285 -1.13 4.24 5.36
CA TYR A 285 -2.40 3.58 5.05
C TYR A 285 -3.53 4.36 5.71
N GLN A 286 -4.33 5.12 4.96
CA GLN A 286 -4.22 5.59 3.58
C GLN A 286 -4.86 6.98 3.44
N THR A 287 -4.75 7.60 2.27
CA THR A 287 -5.48 8.86 2.03
C THR A 287 -6.92 8.60 1.58
N MET A 288 -7.17 7.55 0.80
CA MET A 288 -8.52 7.22 0.33
C MET A 288 -9.47 7.01 1.51
N GLY A 289 -10.61 7.67 1.48
CA GLY A 289 -11.62 7.61 2.53
C GLY A 289 -11.29 8.32 3.84
N LEU A 290 -10.02 8.64 4.10
CA LEU A 290 -9.56 9.21 5.39
C LEU A 290 -9.06 10.65 5.27
N VAL A 291 -8.73 11.11 4.06
CA VAL A 291 -8.17 12.44 3.83
C VAL A 291 -8.83 13.04 2.57
N ASN A 292 -9.53 14.16 2.72
CA ASN A 292 -10.19 14.86 1.61
C ASN A 292 -9.91 16.34 1.67
N ALA A 293 -9.54 16.96 0.54
CA ALA A 293 -9.39 18.39 0.46
C ALA A 293 -10.74 19.11 0.72
N PRO A 294 -10.73 20.30 1.32
CA PRO A 294 -11.95 21.11 1.42
C PRO A 294 -12.56 21.34 0.04
N GLN A 295 -13.87 21.18 -0.08
CA GLN A 295 -14.62 21.36 -1.34
C GLN A 295 -14.21 20.41 -2.48
N SER A 296 -13.59 19.27 -2.16
CA SER A 296 -13.27 18.25 -3.15
C SER A 296 -14.50 17.79 -3.93
N GLY A 297 -14.42 17.83 -5.27
CA GLY A 297 -15.41 17.22 -6.17
C GLY A 297 -15.36 15.69 -6.14
N ALA A 298 -14.29 15.13 -5.54
CA ALA A 298 -14.07 13.69 -5.36
C ALA A 298 -14.17 13.28 -3.87
N PHE A 299 -15.07 13.90 -3.12
CA PHE A 299 -15.24 13.57 -1.71
C PHE A 299 -15.65 12.11 -1.51
N CYS A 300 -14.90 11.39 -0.66
CA CYS A 300 -15.23 10.05 -0.21
C CYS A 300 -14.69 9.82 1.20
N GLY A 301 -15.48 9.21 2.07
CA GLY A 301 -15.05 8.90 3.43
C GLY A 301 -15.80 9.60 4.54
N HIS A 302 -15.27 9.48 5.74
CA HIS A 302 -15.86 10.09 6.93
C HIS A 302 -15.76 11.63 6.86
N PRO A 303 -16.76 12.40 7.39
CA PRO A 303 -16.70 13.86 7.40
C PRO A 303 -15.41 14.46 7.99
N ASP A 304 -14.85 13.85 9.03
CA ASP A 304 -13.61 14.29 9.68
C ASP A 304 -12.36 14.20 8.78
N SER A 305 -12.48 13.57 7.61
CA SER A 305 -11.38 13.47 6.63
C SER A 305 -10.92 14.81 6.10
N VAL A 306 -11.81 15.83 6.06
CA VAL A 306 -11.45 17.20 5.69
C VAL A 306 -10.58 17.85 6.78
N THR A 307 -10.96 17.65 8.04
CA THR A 307 -10.15 18.15 9.17
C THR A 307 -8.76 17.52 9.15
N LEU A 308 -8.68 16.20 8.92
CA LEU A 308 -7.38 15.53 8.86
C LEU A 308 -6.52 16.06 7.71
N TYR A 309 -7.10 16.31 6.52
CA TYR A 309 -6.38 16.91 5.40
C TYR A 309 -5.77 18.29 5.79
N GLU A 310 -6.58 19.17 6.38
CA GLU A 310 -6.11 20.51 6.78
C GLU A 310 -5.00 20.46 7.85
N GLU A 311 -5.05 19.45 8.72
CA GLU A 311 -4.02 19.26 9.74
C GLU A 311 -2.73 18.64 9.18
N LEU A 312 -2.83 17.67 8.26
CA LEU A 312 -1.67 17.11 7.58
C LEU A 312 -0.95 18.16 6.73
N LYS A 313 -1.68 19.08 6.12
CA LYS A 313 -1.10 20.17 5.31
C LYS A 313 -0.26 21.16 6.12
N LYS A 314 -0.42 21.18 7.44
CA LYS A 314 0.37 22.03 8.36
C LYS A 314 1.65 21.36 8.86
N LEU A 315 1.85 20.06 8.58
CA LEU A 315 3.05 19.31 8.92
C LEU A 315 4.14 19.48 7.86
#